data_16267ed190db3091dc2189f3f0952143
#
_entry.id   16267ed190db3091dc2189f3f0952143
#
_cell.length_a   1.000
_cell.length_b   1.000
_cell.length_c   1.000
_cell.angle_alpha   90.00
_cell.angle_beta   90.00
_cell.angle_gamma   90.00
#
_symmetry.space_group_name_H-M   'P 1'
#
loop_
_entity.id
_entity.type
_entity.pdbx_description
1 polymer ?
#
loop_
_entity_poly.entity_id
_entity_poly.type
_entity_poly.pdbx_seq_one_letter_code
_entity_poly.pdbx_strand_id
1 'polypeptide(L)'
;MEQRRICPYCMQELEAGEEQCPHCGRELAGRNPSGSLPAGTVLAGRYTVGDIQSVDGEGILYRGVENNGPFRVTIKEYMPLTLAAERGRDCILRPKPGSEVLFKTTRMDFADLYRFIQRITPANGLEAVLDVFEENNTVYAVMENPGGRPLQKWLEEHGTVTPQQACAMLEPVFNGVEAMHQVGLVHRGICPANIRIMDNGRARLTGYATVGLRTAGSGLHEQLYEGYSAPEQYSTAEFEGRYTDEYSLAAVFYRMVCGVSPVPAAQRLVSDSNPKARTVTPSVPAYVSETLYLGLRLKPVERIQTVQQLFRALSEREYAEELSRSMEALDPPAPAPQEPKAPAKAELLSVRNLLAGIVILLSVLILLTLWGLLSHQSEKPPEVIAPESVSEAASEAASEPASEPVNENITLTPDLVGRDYDAEVRNNRSYIDEYLFYVTLEYSDTVEKGRIIRQSPEAGEVIQKGDTVSLVVSRGPQMMEMPDVIGQTQDSAVQELATKGLNATCFTVVNDGSEAAGCVVSASEDAGSMVEVGTTIVLYIAGDVPADAPAEPEAPSDTGTPAGGDAAQGGVEYDTD
;
A
#
# COMPACT_ATOMS: atom_id res chain seq x y z
N MET A 1 -10.81 -8.58 -48.98
CA MET A 1 -10.37 -9.62 -48.02
C MET A 1 -11.61 -10.06 -47.27
N GLU A 2 -12.04 -11.30 -47.46
CA GLU A 2 -13.12 -11.86 -46.64
C GLU A 2 -12.68 -11.83 -45.17
N GLN A 3 -13.46 -11.16 -44.29
CA GLN A 3 -13.22 -11.18 -42.88
C GLN A 3 -13.36 -12.63 -42.41
N ARG A 4 -12.24 -13.23 -41.97
CA ARG A 4 -12.25 -14.55 -41.32
C ARG A 4 -13.14 -14.44 -40.08
N ARG A 5 -14.21 -15.22 -40.05
CA ARG A 5 -15.08 -15.32 -38.91
C ARG A 5 -14.42 -16.23 -37.87
N ILE A 6 -14.30 -15.77 -36.62
CA ILE A 6 -13.62 -16.50 -35.55
C ILE A 6 -14.61 -16.77 -34.43
N CYS A 7 -14.57 -17.96 -33.87
CA CYS A 7 -15.38 -18.30 -32.69
C CYS A 7 -14.96 -17.46 -31.50
N PRO A 8 -15.86 -16.68 -30.86
CA PRO A 8 -15.52 -15.82 -29.74
C PRO A 8 -15.06 -16.62 -28.49
N TYR A 9 -15.38 -17.91 -28.40
CA TYR A 9 -15.11 -18.74 -27.23
C TYR A 9 -13.80 -19.52 -27.32
N CYS A 10 -13.58 -20.20 -28.44
CA CYS A 10 -12.38 -21.04 -28.61
C CYS A 10 -11.35 -20.47 -29.57
N MET A 11 -11.65 -19.33 -30.21
CA MET A 11 -10.77 -18.63 -31.14
C MET A 11 -10.31 -19.47 -32.34
N GLN A 12 -11.13 -20.42 -32.76
CA GLN A 12 -10.95 -21.19 -34.01
C GLN A 12 -11.69 -20.52 -35.17
N GLU A 13 -11.16 -20.66 -36.36
CA GLU A 13 -11.82 -20.17 -37.58
C GLU A 13 -13.15 -20.89 -37.80
N LEU A 14 -14.11 -20.14 -38.33
CA LEU A 14 -15.47 -20.59 -38.60
C LEU A 14 -15.79 -20.39 -40.07
N GLU A 15 -16.57 -21.33 -40.63
CA GLU A 15 -17.14 -21.14 -41.94
C GLU A 15 -18.33 -20.17 -41.92
N ALA A 16 -18.64 -19.59 -43.07
CA ALA A 16 -19.75 -18.65 -43.18
C ALA A 16 -21.09 -19.36 -42.96
N GLY A 17 -21.94 -18.83 -42.04
CA GLY A 17 -23.27 -19.34 -41.78
C GLY A 17 -23.42 -20.29 -40.59
N GLU A 18 -22.32 -20.64 -39.92
CA GLU A 18 -22.40 -21.46 -38.68
C GLU A 18 -23.08 -20.67 -37.54
N GLU A 19 -24.06 -21.29 -36.88
CA GLU A 19 -24.75 -20.77 -35.67
C GLU A 19 -24.14 -21.38 -34.40
N GLN A 20 -23.52 -22.54 -34.50
CA GLN A 20 -22.82 -23.23 -33.41
C GLN A 20 -21.39 -23.55 -33.84
N CYS A 21 -20.43 -23.34 -32.96
CA CYS A 21 -19.03 -23.61 -33.25
C CYS A 21 -18.78 -25.14 -33.34
N PRO A 22 -18.27 -25.66 -34.49
CA PRO A 22 -17.98 -27.09 -34.62
C PRO A 22 -16.82 -27.56 -33.74
N HIS A 23 -15.98 -26.63 -33.27
CA HIS A 23 -14.80 -26.95 -32.44
C HIS A 23 -15.07 -27.00 -30.94
N CYS A 24 -15.97 -26.15 -30.41
CA CYS A 24 -16.24 -26.09 -28.96
C CYS A 24 -17.71 -26.34 -28.61
N GLY A 25 -18.60 -26.51 -29.60
CA GLY A 25 -20.01 -26.81 -29.42
C GLY A 25 -20.85 -25.67 -28.83
N ARG A 26 -20.31 -24.45 -28.72
CA ARG A 26 -21.06 -23.31 -28.17
C ARG A 26 -21.80 -22.54 -29.27
N GLU A 27 -22.99 -22.03 -28.92
CA GLU A 27 -23.74 -21.14 -29.79
C GLU A 27 -22.95 -19.83 -30.01
N LEU A 28 -22.90 -19.36 -31.27
CA LEU A 28 -22.12 -18.19 -31.66
C LEU A 28 -22.87 -16.86 -31.42
N ALA A 29 -24.17 -16.95 -31.08
CA ALA A 29 -25.00 -15.81 -30.77
C ALA A 29 -24.69 -15.17 -29.39
N GLY A 30 -23.69 -15.71 -28.66
CA GLY A 30 -23.27 -15.20 -27.36
C GLY A 30 -22.81 -13.74 -27.47
N ARG A 31 -23.40 -12.88 -26.67
CA ARG A 31 -23.02 -11.46 -26.56
C ARG A 31 -22.27 -11.24 -25.27
N ASN A 32 -21.16 -10.52 -25.36
CA ASN A 32 -20.54 -10.00 -24.16
C ASN A 32 -21.57 -9.09 -23.41
N PRO A 33 -21.53 -9.04 -22.08
CA PRO A 33 -22.43 -8.20 -21.28
C PRO A 33 -22.40 -6.74 -21.73
N SER A 34 -23.51 -6.02 -21.49
CA SER A 34 -23.61 -4.58 -21.74
C SER A 34 -22.47 -3.84 -21.03
N GLY A 35 -21.90 -2.85 -21.68
CA GLY A 35 -20.76 -2.08 -21.17
C GLY A 35 -19.38 -2.64 -21.55
N SER A 36 -19.27 -3.91 -21.94
CA SER A 36 -18.04 -4.51 -22.48
C SER A 36 -17.95 -4.36 -24.00
N LEU A 37 -16.79 -4.67 -24.58
CA LEU A 37 -16.66 -4.73 -26.05
C LEU A 37 -17.46 -5.91 -26.60
N PRO A 38 -18.19 -5.72 -27.72
CA PRO A 38 -18.81 -6.82 -28.43
C PRO A 38 -17.76 -7.83 -28.93
N ALA A 39 -18.08 -9.13 -28.83
CA ALA A 39 -17.25 -10.15 -29.45
C ALA A 39 -17.18 -9.92 -30.97
N GLY A 40 -16.00 -10.07 -31.55
CA GLY A 40 -15.72 -9.74 -32.96
C GLY A 40 -15.26 -8.30 -33.19
N THR A 41 -15.23 -7.44 -32.17
CA THR A 41 -14.62 -6.10 -32.28
C THR A 41 -13.15 -6.23 -32.67
N VAL A 42 -12.72 -5.45 -33.68
CA VAL A 42 -11.32 -5.40 -34.10
C VAL A 42 -10.66 -4.16 -33.49
N LEU A 43 -9.60 -4.38 -32.72
CA LEU A 43 -8.79 -3.34 -32.10
C LEU A 43 -7.48 -3.15 -32.85
N ALA A 44 -7.04 -1.89 -33.00
CA ALA A 44 -5.83 -1.48 -33.72
C ALA A 44 -5.73 -2.09 -35.14
N GLY A 45 -6.86 -2.51 -35.73
CA GLY A 45 -6.87 -3.23 -37.02
C GLY A 45 -6.21 -4.61 -36.98
N ARG A 46 -5.76 -5.08 -35.82
CA ARG A 46 -4.87 -6.24 -35.68
C ARG A 46 -5.44 -7.34 -34.76
N TYR A 47 -6.18 -6.99 -33.75
CA TYR A 47 -6.65 -7.95 -32.75
C TYR A 47 -8.17 -8.08 -32.76
N THR A 48 -8.69 -9.29 -32.84
CA THR A 48 -10.12 -9.56 -32.73
C THR A 48 -10.45 -9.98 -31.31
N VAL A 49 -11.37 -9.25 -30.68
CA VAL A 49 -11.88 -9.49 -29.33
C VAL A 49 -12.84 -10.67 -29.32
N GLY A 50 -12.69 -11.58 -28.37
CA GLY A 50 -13.59 -12.69 -28.11
C GLY A 50 -14.49 -12.48 -26.91
N ASP A 51 -14.76 -13.58 -26.18
CA ASP A 51 -15.53 -13.55 -24.94
C ASP A 51 -14.71 -13.01 -23.77
N ILE A 52 -15.42 -12.56 -22.73
CA ILE A 52 -14.83 -12.16 -21.46
C ILE A 52 -14.27 -13.38 -20.74
N GLN A 53 -13.04 -13.29 -20.31
CA GLN A 53 -12.36 -14.28 -19.48
C GLN A 53 -12.54 -14.00 -18.00
N SER A 54 -12.37 -12.74 -17.60
CA SER A 54 -12.58 -12.27 -16.22
C SER A 54 -12.78 -10.75 -16.21
N VAL A 55 -13.30 -10.26 -15.08
CA VAL A 55 -13.43 -8.83 -14.76
C VAL A 55 -12.81 -8.63 -13.39
N ASP A 56 -12.01 -7.58 -13.23
CA ASP A 56 -11.45 -7.16 -11.96
C ASP A 56 -11.73 -5.65 -11.72
N GLY A 57 -11.23 -5.08 -10.62
CA GLY A 57 -11.45 -3.67 -10.30
C GLY A 57 -10.75 -2.69 -11.25
N GLU A 58 -9.83 -3.17 -12.07
CA GLU A 58 -9.07 -2.38 -13.02
C GLU A 58 -9.67 -2.45 -14.44
N GLY A 59 -10.38 -3.55 -14.75
CA GLY A 59 -10.97 -3.68 -16.07
C GLY A 59 -11.41 -5.07 -16.47
N ILE A 60 -11.41 -5.31 -17.75
CA ILE A 60 -11.94 -6.52 -18.39
C ILE A 60 -10.83 -7.26 -19.13
N LEU A 61 -10.75 -8.55 -18.88
CA LEU A 61 -9.86 -9.46 -19.58
C LEU A 61 -10.65 -10.25 -20.62
N TYR A 62 -10.30 -10.09 -21.89
CA TYR A 62 -10.90 -10.81 -23.01
C TYR A 62 -9.97 -11.87 -23.56
N ARG A 63 -10.54 -12.93 -24.11
CA ARG A 63 -9.84 -13.75 -25.10
C ARG A 63 -9.74 -12.98 -26.40
N GLY A 64 -8.67 -13.20 -27.15
CA GLY A 64 -8.48 -12.56 -28.44
C GLY A 64 -7.64 -13.40 -29.38
N VAL A 65 -7.57 -12.96 -30.61
CA VAL A 65 -6.70 -13.52 -31.64
C VAL A 65 -6.07 -12.41 -32.46
N GLU A 66 -4.82 -12.59 -32.83
CA GLU A 66 -4.14 -11.72 -33.77
C GLU A 66 -4.54 -12.09 -35.22
N ASN A 67 -5.04 -11.10 -35.98
CA ASN A 67 -5.63 -11.33 -37.29
C ASN A 67 -4.62 -11.77 -38.36
N ASN A 68 -3.33 -11.45 -38.17
CA ASN A 68 -2.26 -11.78 -39.14
C ASN A 68 -1.56 -13.11 -38.83
N GLY A 69 -2.04 -13.87 -37.85
CA GLY A 69 -1.47 -15.15 -37.42
C GLY A 69 -2.46 -15.99 -36.62
N PRO A 70 -2.20 -17.27 -36.38
CA PRO A 70 -3.06 -18.14 -35.59
C PRO A 70 -2.85 -17.94 -34.07
N PHE A 71 -2.29 -16.80 -33.66
CA PHE A 71 -1.88 -16.60 -32.28
C PHE A 71 -3.06 -16.16 -31.41
N ARG A 72 -3.36 -17.00 -30.42
CA ARG A 72 -4.29 -16.65 -29.34
C ARG A 72 -3.61 -15.67 -28.40
N VAL A 73 -4.32 -14.60 -28.08
CA VAL A 73 -3.87 -13.56 -27.16
C VAL A 73 -4.88 -13.38 -26.03
N THR A 74 -4.43 -12.73 -24.98
CA THR A 74 -5.29 -12.21 -23.91
C THR A 74 -5.25 -10.69 -24.00
N ILE A 75 -6.40 -10.03 -23.97
CA ILE A 75 -6.51 -8.56 -24.11
C ILE A 75 -7.08 -8.03 -22.82
N LYS A 76 -6.30 -7.25 -22.06
CA LYS A 76 -6.78 -6.54 -20.89
C LYS A 76 -7.13 -5.10 -21.26
N GLU A 77 -8.37 -4.73 -21.04
CA GLU A 77 -8.88 -3.38 -21.21
C GLU A 77 -8.90 -2.67 -19.88
N TYR A 78 -8.33 -1.47 -19.79
CA TYR A 78 -8.50 -0.61 -18.64
C TYR A 78 -9.92 -0.05 -18.59
N MET A 79 -10.73 -0.54 -17.68
CA MET A 79 -12.14 -0.13 -17.49
C MET A 79 -12.58 -0.30 -16.03
N PRO A 80 -12.06 0.50 -15.09
CA PRO A 80 -12.45 0.42 -13.69
C PRO A 80 -13.89 0.89 -13.50
N LEU A 81 -14.76 -0.01 -13.05
CA LEU A 81 -16.19 0.27 -12.86
C LEU A 81 -16.47 1.34 -11.78
N THR A 82 -15.51 1.58 -10.89
CA THR A 82 -15.59 2.66 -9.90
C THR A 82 -15.47 4.04 -10.56
N LEU A 83 -14.68 4.17 -11.63
CA LEU A 83 -14.34 5.43 -12.29
C LEU A 83 -15.00 5.61 -13.67
N ALA A 84 -15.24 4.51 -14.40
CA ALA A 84 -15.87 4.52 -15.70
C ALA A 84 -17.39 4.52 -15.56
N ALA A 85 -18.08 5.37 -16.36
CA ALA A 85 -19.53 5.40 -16.41
C ALA A 85 -20.04 4.25 -17.29
N GLU A 86 -20.21 4.52 -18.57
CA GLU A 86 -20.72 3.56 -19.52
C GLU A 86 -19.97 3.68 -20.87
N ARG A 87 -19.94 2.57 -21.58
CA ARG A 87 -19.49 2.54 -22.95
C ARG A 87 -20.65 2.90 -23.86
N GLY A 88 -20.48 3.92 -24.69
CA GLY A 88 -21.45 4.26 -25.72
C GLY A 88 -21.51 3.21 -26.83
N ARG A 89 -22.49 3.35 -27.74
CA ARG A 89 -22.59 2.52 -28.96
C ARG A 89 -21.40 2.70 -29.91
N ASP A 90 -20.68 3.80 -29.73
CA ASP A 90 -19.43 4.15 -30.43
C ASP A 90 -18.21 3.44 -29.86
N CYS A 91 -18.37 2.55 -28.91
CA CYS A 91 -17.33 1.86 -28.14
C CYS A 91 -16.44 2.78 -27.27
N ILE A 92 -16.67 4.07 -27.25
CA ILE A 92 -15.89 5.03 -26.47
C ILE A 92 -16.25 4.94 -24.99
N LEU A 93 -15.24 4.75 -24.15
CA LEU A 93 -15.37 4.73 -22.70
C LEU A 93 -15.40 6.16 -22.14
N ARG A 94 -16.33 6.45 -21.27
CA ARG A 94 -16.49 7.75 -20.62
C ARG A 94 -16.28 7.62 -19.10
N PRO A 95 -15.47 8.49 -18.49
CA PRO A 95 -15.37 8.53 -17.03
C PRO A 95 -16.69 9.01 -16.40
N LYS A 96 -16.91 8.64 -15.15
CA LYS A 96 -18.01 9.18 -14.35
C LYS A 96 -17.77 10.67 -14.10
N PRO A 97 -18.86 11.49 -14.00
CA PRO A 97 -18.74 12.89 -13.62
C PRO A 97 -17.98 13.04 -12.30
N GLY A 98 -16.95 13.90 -12.30
CA GLY A 98 -16.08 14.12 -11.15
C GLY A 98 -14.91 13.12 -10.99
N SER A 99 -14.85 12.07 -11.83
CA SER A 99 -13.76 11.08 -11.80
C SER A 99 -12.76 11.24 -12.96
N GLU A 100 -12.88 12.28 -13.78
CA GLU A 100 -12.13 12.44 -15.03
C GLU A 100 -10.62 12.47 -14.80
N VAL A 101 -10.16 13.21 -13.77
CA VAL A 101 -8.74 13.35 -13.45
C VAL A 101 -8.20 12.02 -12.95
N LEU A 102 -8.86 11.38 -11.99
CA LEU A 102 -8.43 10.10 -11.42
C LEU A 102 -8.43 9.01 -12.50
N PHE A 103 -9.48 8.93 -13.33
CA PHE A 103 -9.55 8.00 -14.46
C PHE A 103 -8.37 8.20 -15.42
N LYS A 104 -8.02 9.45 -15.74
CA LYS A 104 -6.89 9.75 -16.63
C LYS A 104 -5.56 9.31 -16.01
N THR A 105 -5.33 9.64 -14.74
CA THR A 105 -4.08 9.31 -14.03
C THR A 105 -3.90 7.80 -13.93
N THR A 106 -4.90 7.08 -13.42
CA THR A 106 -4.82 5.63 -13.24
C THR A 106 -4.78 4.86 -14.57
N ARG A 107 -5.37 5.43 -15.65
CA ARG A 107 -5.20 4.92 -17.02
C ARG A 107 -3.75 5.05 -17.50
N MET A 108 -3.07 6.15 -17.17
CA MET A 108 -1.65 6.32 -17.49
C MET A 108 -0.79 5.32 -16.70
N ASP A 109 -1.06 5.14 -15.42
CA ASP A 109 -0.36 4.16 -14.58
C ASP A 109 -0.49 2.74 -15.16
N PHE A 110 -1.68 2.39 -15.64
CA PHE A 110 -1.92 1.13 -16.33
C PHE A 110 -1.08 1.01 -17.61
N ALA A 111 -1.11 2.03 -18.47
CA ALA A 111 -0.35 2.03 -19.72
C ALA A 111 1.16 1.89 -19.46
N ASP A 112 1.68 2.61 -18.50
CA ASP A 112 3.10 2.62 -18.16
C ASP A 112 3.53 1.27 -17.56
N LEU A 113 2.76 0.70 -16.65
CA LEU A 113 3.02 -0.64 -16.11
C LEU A 113 3.20 -1.66 -17.25
N TYR A 114 2.23 -1.75 -18.15
CA TYR A 114 2.29 -2.76 -19.23
C TYR A 114 3.38 -2.47 -20.27
N ARG A 115 3.70 -1.20 -20.55
CA ARG A 115 4.84 -0.80 -21.39
C ARG A 115 6.18 -1.17 -20.75
N PHE A 116 6.31 -1.02 -19.43
CA PHE A 116 7.51 -1.47 -18.73
C PHE A 116 7.66 -2.99 -18.75
N ILE A 117 6.59 -3.73 -18.48
CA ILE A 117 6.60 -5.18 -18.54
C ILE A 117 6.95 -5.65 -19.96
N GLN A 118 6.43 -5.01 -21.00
CA GLN A 118 6.75 -5.32 -22.40
C GLN A 118 8.26 -5.27 -22.68
N ARG A 119 9.00 -4.35 -22.03
CA ARG A 119 10.44 -4.18 -22.24
C ARG A 119 11.28 -5.27 -21.56
N ILE A 120 10.82 -5.79 -20.43
CA ILE A 120 11.54 -6.84 -19.68
C ILE A 120 11.17 -8.26 -20.13
N THR A 121 10.10 -8.44 -20.85
CA THR A 121 9.81 -9.73 -21.49
C THR A 121 10.57 -9.80 -22.81
N PRO A 122 11.48 -10.76 -22.97
CA PRO A 122 11.19 -12.20 -22.85
C PRO A 122 11.84 -12.90 -21.64
N ALA A 123 11.73 -12.40 -20.43
CA ALA A 123 12.17 -13.17 -19.28
C ALA A 123 11.38 -14.48 -19.16
N ASN A 124 12.06 -15.60 -19.23
CA ASN A 124 11.46 -16.92 -19.00
C ASN A 124 10.86 -16.94 -17.58
N GLY A 125 9.55 -17.09 -17.48
CA GLY A 125 8.86 -17.11 -16.19
C GLY A 125 7.80 -16.04 -16.03
N LEU A 126 7.76 -15.06 -16.93
CA LEU A 126 6.71 -14.03 -17.00
C LEU A 126 5.83 -14.25 -18.24
N GLU A 127 4.56 -13.89 -18.16
CA GLU A 127 3.66 -13.76 -19.31
C GLU A 127 4.11 -12.58 -20.17
N ALA A 128 4.29 -12.79 -21.47
CA ALA A 128 4.78 -11.74 -22.35
C ALA A 128 3.67 -10.73 -22.66
N VAL A 129 3.98 -9.44 -22.56
CA VAL A 129 3.17 -8.34 -23.09
C VAL A 129 3.61 -8.09 -24.52
N LEU A 130 2.70 -8.30 -25.47
CA LEU A 130 2.97 -8.23 -26.91
C LEU A 130 2.76 -6.82 -27.44
N ASP A 131 1.72 -6.12 -26.97
CA ASP A 131 1.36 -4.79 -27.44
C ASP A 131 0.65 -3.97 -26.36
N VAL A 132 0.79 -2.65 -26.40
CA VAL A 132 0.08 -1.70 -25.53
C VAL A 132 -0.30 -0.49 -26.36
N PHE A 133 -1.60 -0.23 -26.50
CA PHE A 133 -2.09 0.89 -27.32
C PHE A 133 -3.32 1.55 -26.71
N GLU A 134 -3.59 2.77 -27.17
CA GLU A 134 -4.75 3.57 -26.78
C GLU A 134 -5.79 3.57 -27.90
N GLU A 135 -7.01 3.20 -27.58
CA GLU A 135 -8.19 3.26 -28.47
C GLU A 135 -9.44 3.40 -27.59
N ASN A 136 -10.55 3.87 -28.13
CA ASN A 136 -11.85 3.98 -27.43
C ASN A 136 -11.78 4.77 -26.12
N ASN A 137 -10.88 5.74 -25.99
CA ASN A 137 -10.61 6.53 -24.77
C ASN A 137 -10.16 5.67 -23.58
N THR A 138 -9.55 4.51 -23.85
CA THR A 138 -8.95 3.64 -22.86
C THR A 138 -7.63 3.07 -23.35
N VAL A 139 -7.02 2.16 -22.57
CA VAL A 139 -5.78 1.46 -22.89
C VAL A 139 -6.05 -0.03 -22.94
N TYR A 140 -5.44 -0.67 -23.91
CA TYR A 140 -5.44 -2.12 -24.08
C TYR A 140 -4.03 -2.65 -23.95
N ALA A 141 -3.85 -3.67 -23.12
CA ALA A 141 -2.64 -4.47 -23.06
C ALA A 141 -2.93 -5.85 -23.66
N VAL A 142 -2.16 -6.20 -24.67
CA VAL A 142 -2.24 -7.49 -25.35
C VAL A 142 -1.13 -8.38 -24.85
N MET A 143 -1.48 -9.53 -24.30
CA MET A 143 -0.55 -10.49 -23.73
C MET A 143 -0.62 -11.81 -24.49
N GLU A 144 0.48 -12.56 -24.48
CA GLU A 144 0.43 -13.94 -24.96
C GLU A 144 -0.58 -14.74 -24.11
N ASN A 145 -1.15 -15.78 -24.74
CA ASN A 145 -1.87 -16.78 -23.95
C ASN A 145 -0.92 -17.96 -23.72
N PRO A 146 -0.26 -18.05 -22.55
CA PRO A 146 0.79 -19.03 -22.32
C PRO A 146 0.28 -20.48 -22.26
N GLY A 147 -1.05 -20.68 -22.19
CA GLY A 147 -1.61 -22.02 -21.97
C GLY A 147 -1.37 -22.50 -20.55
N GLY A 148 -1.09 -23.80 -20.38
CA GLY A 148 -0.84 -24.42 -19.07
C GLY A 148 -2.07 -24.41 -18.13
N ARG A 149 -1.87 -24.81 -16.86
CA ARG A 149 -2.93 -24.85 -15.82
C ARG A 149 -2.58 -23.90 -14.68
N PRO A 150 -3.56 -23.20 -14.06
CA PRO A 150 -3.30 -22.49 -12.81
C PRO A 150 -2.71 -23.43 -11.76
N LEU A 151 -1.68 -22.97 -11.04
CA LEU A 151 -1.04 -23.76 -9.97
C LEU A 151 -2.05 -24.18 -8.91
N GLN A 152 -3.06 -23.36 -8.63
CA GLN A 152 -4.12 -23.71 -7.71
C GLN A 152 -4.81 -25.01 -8.11
N LYS A 153 -5.26 -25.12 -9.38
CA LYS A 153 -5.90 -26.34 -9.90
C LYS A 153 -4.93 -27.51 -9.98
N TRP A 154 -3.69 -27.23 -10.34
CA TRP A 154 -2.67 -28.26 -10.39
C TRP A 154 -2.42 -28.87 -9.00
N LEU A 155 -2.37 -28.07 -7.94
CA LEU A 155 -2.21 -28.53 -6.55
C LEU A 155 -3.46 -29.28 -6.03
N GLU A 156 -4.65 -28.91 -6.48
CA GLU A 156 -5.89 -29.64 -6.15
C GLU A 156 -5.87 -31.07 -6.73
N GLU A 157 -5.28 -31.25 -7.91
CA GLU A 157 -5.17 -32.54 -8.59
C GLU A 157 -3.99 -33.41 -8.09
N HIS A 158 -2.86 -32.79 -7.78
CA HIS A 158 -1.58 -33.49 -7.50
C HIS A 158 -1.17 -33.47 -6.03
N GLY A 159 -1.80 -32.61 -5.22
CA GLY A 159 -1.45 -32.47 -3.80
C GLY A 159 -0.14 -31.67 -3.58
N THR A 160 0.55 -32.00 -2.49
CA THR A 160 1.80 -31.34 -2.10
C THR A 160 2.99 -31.87 -2.89
N VAL A 161 4.01 -31.02 -2.99
CA VAL A 161 5.31 -31.36 -3.63
C VAL A 161 6.45 -31.28 -2.63
N THR A 162 7.57 -31.91 -2.94
CA THR A 162 8.80 -31.73 -2.15
C THR A 162 9.38 -30.33 -2.36
N PRO A 163 10.18 -29.79 -1.42
CA PRO A 163 10.86 -28.52 -1.59
C PRO A 163 11.69 -28.44 -2.88
N GLN A 164 12.38 -29.50 -3.24
CA GLN A 164 13.17 -29.58 -4.46
C GLN A 164 12.32 -29.46 -5.73
N GLN A 165 11.14 -30.14 -5.73
CA GLN A 165 10.20 -30.01 -6.84
C GLN A 165 9.61 -28.59 -6.91
N ALA A 166 9.25 -27.99 -5.77
CA ALA A 166 8.78 -26.61 -5.71
C ALA A 166 9.80 -25.63 -6.25
N CYS A 167 11.08 -25.73 -5.86
CA CYS A 167 12.18 -24.92 -6.41
C CYS A 167 12.28 -25.09 -7.94
N ALA A 168 12.31 -26.32 -8.44
CA ALA A 168 12.44 -26.59 -9.89
C ALA A 168 11.25 -26.04 -10.69
N MET A 169 10.04 -26.11 -10.15
CA MET A 169 8.83 -25.57 -10.80
C MET A 169 8.83 -24.04 -10.80
N LEU A 170 9.16 -23.40 -9.69
CA LEU A 170 9.06 -21.96 -9.48
C LEU A 170 10.31 -21.17 -9.89
N GLU A 171 11.47 -21.81 -10.15
CA GLU A 171 12.69 -21.12 -10.57
C GLU A 171 12.47 -20.06 -11.66
N PRO A 172 11.69 -20.31 -12.75
CA PRO A 172 11.44 -19.27 -13.75
C PRO A 172 10.66 -18.07 -13.17
N VAL A 173 9.73 -18.31 -12.25
CA VAL A 173 8.95 -17.25 -11.61
C VAL A 173 9.85 -16.39 -10.73
N PHE A 174 10.72 -16.99 -9.92
CA PHE A 174 11.72 -16.26 -9.13
C PHE A 174 12.62 -15.37 -10.01
N ASN A 175 13.12 -15.92 -11.12
CA ASN A 175 13.94 -15.17 -12.08
C ASN A 175 13.15 -14.05 -12.76
N GLY A 176 11.88 -14.28 -13.08
CA GLY A 176 11.01 -13.26 -13.67
C GLY A 176 10.71 -12.11 -12.71
N VAL A 177 10.39 -12.43 -11.45
CA VAL A 177 10.13 -11.41 -10.41
C VAL A 177 11.41 -10.61 -10.12
N GLU A 178 12.57 -11.25 -10.07
CA GLU A 178 13.85 -10.55 -9.93
C GLU A 178 14.09 -9.57 -11.08
N ALA A 179 13.81 -9.97 -12.34
CA ALA A 179 13.91 -9.07 -13.48
C ALA A 179 12.95 -7.87 -13.38
N MET A 180 11.74 -8.05 -12.82
CA MET A 180 10.84 -6.95 -12.51
C MET A 180 11.42 -6.03 -11.45
N HIS A 181 11.96 -6.59 -10.37
CA HIS A 181 12.56 -5.83 -9.27
C HIS A 181 13.79 -5.01 -9.69
N GLN A 182 14.58 -5.50 -10.64
CA GLN A 182 15.74 -4.78 -11.18
C GLN A 182 15.36 -3.48 -11.90
N VAL A 183 14.15 -3.42 -12.48
CA VAL A 183 13.62 -2.21 -13.13
C VAL A 183 12.63 -1.43 -12.23
N GLY A 184 12.59 -1.74 -10.94
CA GLY A 184 11.75 -1.05 -9.95
C GLY A 184 10.28 -1.44 -9.95
N LEU A 185 9.89 -2.52 -10.66
CA LEU A 185 8.53 -3.02 -10.66
C LEU A 185 8.32 -4.05 -9.56
N VAL A 186 7.15 -4.01 -8.92
CA VAL A 186 6.67 -4.98 -7.94
C VAL A 186 5.38 -5.58 -8.46
N HIS A 187 5.24 -6.91 -8.44
CA HIS A 187 4.10 -7.61 -9.02
C HIS A 187 2.82 -7.51 -8.17
N ARG A 188 2.95 -7.62 -6.84
CA ARG A 188 1.87 -7.46 -5.84
C ARG A 188 0.72 -8.47 -5.90
N GLY A 189 0.71 -9.36 -6.86
CA GLY A 189 -0.38 -10.32 -7.07
C GLY A 189 0.09 -11.76 -7.21
N ILE A 190 1.21 -12.12 -6.62
CA ILE A 190 1.75 -13.49 -6.70
C ILE A 190 0.90 -14.41 -5.83
N CYS A 191 0.19 -15.33 -6.47
CA CYS A 191 -0.65 -16.33 -5.83
C CYS A 191 -0.83 -17.54 -6.76
N PRO A 192 -1.30 -18.69 -6.28
CA PRO A 192 -1.48 -19.87 -7.12
C PRO A 192 -2.44 -19.71 -8.30
N ALA A 193 -3.37 -18.74 -8.24
CA ALA A 193 -4.27 -18.45 -9.34
C ALA A 193 -3.55 -17.75 -10.52
N ASN A 194 -2.55 -16.93 -10.21
CA ASN A 194 -1.75 -16.14 -11.16
C ASN A 194 -0.46 -16.85 -11.60
N ILE A 195 -0.20 -18.05 -11.14
CA ILE A 195 0.91 -18.89 -11.59
C ILE A 195 0.34 -20.00 -12.46
N ARG A 196 0.90 -20.21 -13.63
CA ARG A 196 0.51 -21.25 -14.56
C ARG A 196 1.60 -22.31 -14.69
N ILE A 197 1.24 -23.59 -14.54
CA ILE A 197 2.14 -24.72 -14.76
C ILE A 197 1.99 -25.15 -16.21
N MET A 198 3.10 -25.07 -16.93
CA MET A 198 3.21 -25.44 -18.32
C MET A 198 3.36 -26.94 -18.50
N ASP A 199 3.17 -27.46 -19.72
CA ASP A 199 3.29 -28.90 -20.04
C ASP A 199 4.69 -29.47 -19.72
N ASN A 200 5.70 -28.62 -19.71
CA ASN A 200 7.08 -28.99 -19.33
C ASN A 200 7.31 -28.97 -17.80
N GLY A 201 6.27 -28.75 -16.99
CA GLY A 201 6.32 -28.70 -15.53
C GLY A 201 6.88 -27.40 -14.94
N ARG A 202 7.28 -26.41 -15.77
CA ARG A 202 7.79 -25.11 -15.30
C ARG A 202 6.65 -24.10 -15.13
N ALA A 203 6.82 -23.20 -14.18
CA ALA A 203 5.83 -22.18 -13.88
C ALA A 203 6.05 -20.89 -14.70
N ARG A 204 4.94 -20.19 -14.96
CA ARG A 204 4.91 -18.81 -15.49
C ARG A 204 4.00 -17.95 -14.64
N LEU A 205 4.41 -16.71 -14.40
CA LEU A 205 3.65 -15.73 -13.64
C LEU A 205 2.83 -14.87 -14.60
N THR A 206 1.59 -14.65 -14.25
CA THR A 206 0.57 -13.87 -14.96
C THR A 206 -0.13 -12.92 -13.98
N GLY A 207 -1.06 -12.09 -14.45
CA GLY A 207 -1.93 -11.33 -13.55
C GLY A 207 -1.33 -10.01 -13.09
N TYR A 208 -0.61 -9.33 -13.98
CA TYR A 208 -0.13 -7.96 -13.77
C TYR A 208 -1.27 -7.00 -13.48
N ALA A 209 -1.05 -6.07 -12.56
CA ALA A 209 -2.00 -5.03 -12.22
C ALA A 209 -1.29 -3.84 -11.57
N THR A 210 -1.93 -2.67 -11.62
CA THR A 210 -1.43 -1.47 -10.95
C THR A 210 -1.51 -1.61 -9.44
N VAL A 211 -0.82 -0.72 -8.73
CA VAL A 211 -0.90 -0.59 -7.27
C VAL A 211 -2.36 -0.45 -6.83
N GLY A 212 -3.15 0.37 -7.55
CA GLY A 212 -4.55 0.62 -7.23
C GLY A 212 -5.43 -0.63 -7.16
N LEU A 213 -5.15 -1.68 -7.95
CA LEU A 213 -5.87 -2.95 -7.84
C LEU A 213 -5.38 -3.80 -6.66
N ARG A 214 -4.16 -3.61 -6.20
CA ARG A 214 -3.46 -4.49 -5.26
C ARG A 214 -3.33 -3.95 -3.85
N THR A 215 -3.87 -2.75 -3.57
CA THR A 215 -3.83 -2.10 -2.26
C THR A 215 -5.24 -1.77 -1.80
N ALA A 216 -5.59 -2.16 -0.57
CA ALA A 216 -6.89 -1.85 0.03
C ALA A 216 -7.07 -0.33 0.17
N GLY A 217 -8.27 0.16 -0.16
CA GLY A 217 -8.62 1.58 -0.01
C GLY A 217 -8.04 2.52 -1.09
N SER A 218 -7.56 1.99 -2.20
CA SER A 218 -6.93 2.77 -3.30
C SER A 218 -7.91 3.57 -4.18
N GLY A 219 -9.22 3.38 -4.01
CA GLY A 219 -10.27 3.97 -4.86
C GLY A 219 -10.67 3.11 -6.07
N LEU A 220 -9.94 2.05 -6.40
CA LEU A 220 -10.39 0.96 -7.25
C LEU A 220 -11.05 -0.14 -6.39
N HIS A 221 -11.81 -1.02 -7.05
CA HIS A 221 -12.27 -2.22 -6.36
C HIS A 221 -11.07 -3.19 -6.24
N GLU A 222 -10.43 -3.16 -5.09
CA GLU A 222 -9.20 -3.91 -4.84
C GLU A 222 -9.39 -5.43 -4.97
N GLN A 223 -8.32 -6.10 -5.40
CA GLN A 223 -8.24 -7.55 -5.49
C GLN A 223 -7.02 -8.04 -4.69
N LEU A 224 -7.25 -8.42 -3.45
CA LEU A 224 -6.28 -9.06 -2.57
C LEU A 224 -6.47 -10.57 -2.54
N TYR A 225 -5.41 -11.30 -2.27
CA TYR A 225 -5.41 -12.76 -2.23
C TYR A 225 -5.17 -13.26 -0.82
N GLU A 226 -6.20 -13.77 -0.17
CA GLU A 226 -6.13 -14.28 1.20
C GLU A 226 -5.03 -15.34 1.36
N GLY A 227 -4.15 -15.11 2.35
CA GLY A 227 -2.99 -15.95 2.62
C GLY A 227 -1.76 -15.66 1.75
N TYR A 228 -1.89 -14.84 0.68
CA TYR A 228 -0.80 -14.52 -0.26
C TYR A 228 -0.47 -13.04 -0.32
N SER A 229 -1.45 -12.16 -0.21
CA SER A 229 -1.20 -10.72 -0.11
C SER A 229 -0.50 -10.38 1.19
N ALA A 230 0.56 -9.58 1.09
CA ALA A 230 1.39 -9.17 2.21
C ALA A 230 0.65 -8.17 3.13
N PRO A 231 1.01 -8.06 4.41
CA PRO A 231 0.35 -7.16 5.37
C PRO A 231 0.23 -5.72 4.89
N GLU A 232 1.27 -5.19 4.28
CA GLU A 232 1.32 -3.81 3.78
C GLU A 232 0.31 -3.51 2.68
N GLN A 233 -0.21 -4.52 1.98
CA GLN A 233 -1.24 -4.34 0.95
C GLN A 233 -2.64 -4.07 1.53
N TYR A 234 -2.83 -4.26 2.83
CA TYR A 234 -4.11 -4.02 3.52
C TYR A 234 -4.27 -2.59 4.01
N SER A 235 -3.34 -1.68 3.69
CA SER A 235 -3.37 -0.28 4.10
C SER A 235 -2.68 0.61 3.07
N THR A 236 -3.30 1.75 2.73
CA THR A 236 -2.66 2.80 1.92
C THR A 236 -1.58 3.58 2.69
N ALA A 237 -1.50 3.38 4.01
CA ALA A 237 -0.47 4.02 4.85
C ALA A 237 0.84 3.24 4.85
N GLU A 238 0.81 1.97 4.46
CA GLU A 238 1.99 1.10 4.43
C GLU A 238 2.66 1.13 3.06
N PHE A 239 3.94 0.86 3.05
CA PHE A 239 4.75 0.85 1.83
C PHE A 239 4.81 -0.54 1.23
N GLU A 240 4.61 -0.64 -0.09
CA GLU A 240 4.80 -1.86 -0.85
C GLU A 240 6.13 -1.80 -1.60
N GLY A 241 6.91 -2.86 -1.52
CA GLY A 241 8.24 -2.95 -2.12
C GLY A 241 8.54 -4.36 -2.62
N ARG A 242 9.81 -4.62 -2.91
CA ARG A 242 10.27 -5.96 -3.32
C ARG A 242 9.88 -7.03 -2.31
N TYR A 243 9.97 -6.70 -1.03
CA TYR A 243 9.60 -7.57 0.10
C TYR A 243 8.11 -7.97 0.12
N THR A 244 7.24 -7.26 -0.60
CA THR A 244 5.84 -7.64 -0.79
C THR A 244 5.71 -8.89 -1.66
N ASP A 245 6.46 -8.95 -2.76
CA ASP A 245 6.49 -10.13 -3.63
C ASP A 245 7.21 -11.31 -2.97
N GLU A 246 8.21 -11.06 -2.14
CA GLU A 246 8.91 -12.10 -1.38
C GLU A 246 8.00 -12.79 -0.38
N TYR A 247 7.16 -12.03 0.35
CA TYR A 247 6.12 -12.59 1.20
C TYR A 247 5.19 -13.50 0.38
N SER A 248 4.73 -13.01 -0.76
CA SER A 248 3.81 -13.74 -1.63
C SER A 248 4.44 -15.01 -2.21
N LEU A 249 5.72 -14.96 -2.61
CA LEU A 249 6.48 -16.15 -3.08
C LEU A 249 6.67 -17.17 -1.96
N ALA A 250 7.02 -16.72 -0.75
CA ALA A 250 7.11 -17.58 0.43
C ALA A 250 5.76 -18.24 0.76
N ALA A 251 4.64 -17.50 0.62
CA ALA A 251 3.30 -17.99 0.82
C ALA A 251 2.89 -19.05 -0.22
N VAL A 252 3.23 -18.84 -1.49
CA VAL A 252 3.01 -19.83 -2.56
C VAL A 252 3.84 -21.09 -2.28
N PHE A 253 5.10 -20.94 -1.93
CA PHE A 253 5.97 -22.07 -1.62
C PHE A 253 5.45 -22.85 -0.40
N TYR A 254 5.03 -22.14 0.65
CA TYR A 254 4.39 -22.74 1.82
C TYR A 254 3.16 -23.59 1.41
N ARG A 255 2.28 -23.04 0.55
CA ARG A 255 1.11 -23.77 0.02
C ARG A 255 1.51 -25.04 -0.72
N MET A 256 2.57 -24.97 -1.53
CA MET A 256 3.05 -26.13 -2.31
C MET A 256 3.56 -27.27 -1.43
N VAL A 257 4.26 -26.96 -0.35
CA VAL A 257 4.87 -27.99 0.53
C VAL A 257 3.97 -28.41 1.69
N CYS A 258 3.06 -27.52 2.14
CA CYS A 258 2.16 -27.79 3.27
C CYS A 258 0.77 -28.26 2.86
N GLY A 259 0.35 -28.02 1.61
CA GLY A 259 -1.00 -28.35 1.15
C GLY A 259 -2.09 -27.36 1.60
N VAL A 260 -1.75 -26.41 2.46
CA VAL A 260 -2.64 -25.33 2.96
C VAL A 260 -1.98 -23.98 2.75
N SER A 261 -2.77 -22.93 2.53
CA SER A 261 -2.24 -21.55 2.48
C SER A 261 -1.84 -21.07 3.88
N PRO A 262 -0.92 -20.10 4.00
CA PRO A 262 -0.73 -19.40 5.26
C PRO A 262 -2.02 -18.76 5.77
N VAL A 263 -2.08 -18.46 7.06
CA VAL A 263 -3.16 -17.66 7.64
C VAL A 263 -3.15 -16.28 6.98
N PRO A 264 -4.31 -15.72 6.56
CA PRO A 264 -4.39 -14.41 5.92
C PRO A 264 -3.72 -13.31 6.75
N ALA A 265 -2.95 -12.43 6.10
CA ALA A 265 -2.17 -11.40 6.77
C ALA A 265 -3.04 -10.47 7.64
N ALA A 266 -4.24 -10.11 7.20
CA ALA A 266 -5.19 -9.33 7.99
C ALA A 266 -5.55 -9.98 9.34
N GLN A 267 -5.68 -11.30 9.38
CA GLN A 267 -5.92 -12.04 10.64
C GLN A 267 -4.66 -12.09 11.50
N ARG A 268 -3.49 -12.29 10.87
CA ARG A 268 -2.20 -12.34 11.56
C ARG A 268 -1.80 -11.01 12.20
N LEU A 269 -2.21 -9.87 11.61
CA LEU A 269 -1.99 -8.54 12.21
C LEU A 269 -2.71 -8.39 13.56
N VAL A 270 -3.84 -9.08 13.76
CA VAL A 270 -4.54 -9.10 15.06
C VAL A 270 -3.87 -10.09 16.02
N SER A 271 -3.53 -11.28 15.54
CA SER A 271 -2.84 -12.33 16.33
C SER A 271 -2.11 -13.26 15.38
N ASP A 272 -0.78 -13.22 15.41
CA ASP A 272 0.03 -14.07 14.54
C ASP A 272 0.00 -15.54 15.01
N SER A 273 -0.83 -16.31 14.33
CA SER A 273 -1.05 -17.73 14.57
C SER A 273 -0.59 -18.62 13.41
N ASN A 274 0.21 -18.09 12.47
CA ASN A 274 0.66 -18.87 11.32
C ASN A 274 1.63 -19.99 11.74
N PRO A 275 1.30 -21.28 11.56
CA PRO A 275 2.17 -22.36 11.97
C PRO A 275 3.40 -22.43 11.07
N LYS A 276 4.58 -22.78 11.64
CA LYS A 276 5.77 -23.08 10.84
C LYS A 276 5.50 -24.29 9.93
N ALA A 277 6.05 -24.28 8.71
CA ALA A 277 5.79 -25.33 7.71
C ALA A 277 6.02 -26.75 8.24
N ARG A 278 7.05 -26.95 9.05
CA ARG A 278 7.37 -28.26 9.65
C ARG A 278 6.35 -28.70 10.72
N THR A 279 5.63 -27.78 11.33
CA THR A 279 4.53 -28.10 12.25
C THR A 279 3.34 -28.69 11.49
N VAL A 280 3.07 -28.16 10.29
CA VAL A 280 2.00 -28.67 9.40
C VAL A 280 2.41 -29.95 8.70
N THR A 281 3.64 -29.95 8.16
CA THR A 281 4.18 -31.07 7.38
C THR A 281 5.56 -31.45 7.93
N PRO A 282 5.66 -32.44 8.83
CA PRO A 282 6.90 -32.82 9.50
C PRO A 282 8.04 -33.24 8.56
N SER A 283 7.74 -33.66 7.32
CA SER A 283 8.73 -34.01 6.31
C SER A 283 9.46 -32.82 5.68
N VAL A 284 8.97 -31.59 5.88
CA VAL A 284 9.64 -30.38 5.42
C VAL A 284 10.94 -30.20 6.20
N PRO A 285 12.10 -30.02 5.52
CA PRO A 285 13.38 -29.78 6.18
C PRO A 285 13.35 -28.56 7.10
N ALA A 286 14.11 -28.60 8.20
CA ALA A 286 14.14 -27.53 9.19
C ALA A 286 14.52 -26.18 8.56
N TYR A 287 15.57 -26.17 7.70
CA TYR A 287 16.05 -24.95 7.04
C TYR A 287 14.98 -24.34 6.11
N VAL A 288 14.21 -25.16 5.36
CA VAL A 288 13.10 -24.67 4.52
C VAL A 288 11.99 -24.06 5.39
N SER A 289 11.64 -24.75 6.48
CA SER A 289 10.62 -24.26 7.41
C SER A 289 11.02 -22.93 8.05
N GLU A 290 12.29 -22.73 8.38
CA GLU A 290 12.80 -21.49 8.94
C GLU A 290 12.84 -20.38 7.87
N THR A 291 13.32 -20.69 6.66
CA THR A 291 13.30 -19.75 5.53
C THR A 291 11.89 -19.24 5.25
N LEU A 292 10.90 -20.13 5.21
CA LEU A 292 9.49 -19.74 5.02
C LEU A 292 8.95 -18.90 6.18
N TYR A 293 9.37 -19.20 7.41
CA TYR A 293 9.02 -18.39 8.57
C TYR A 293 9.57 -16.96 8.46
N LEU A 294 10.83 -16.80 8.03
CA LEU A 294 11.45 -15.49 7.80
C LEU A 294 10.81 -14.74 6.63
N GLY A 295 10.51 -15.41 5.51
CA GLY A 295 9.84 -14.80 4.37
C GLY A 295 8.39 -14.37 4.67
N LEU A 296 7.74 -14.99 5.66
CA LEU A 296 6.36 -14.70 6.07
C LEU A 296 6.26 -13.80 7.30
N ARG A 297 7.33 -13.12 7.73
CA ARG A 297 7.28 -12.13 8.82
C ARG A 297 6.32 -10.99 8.45
N LEU A 298 5.58 -10.48 9.45
CA LEU A 298 4.59 -9.43 9.22
C LEU A 298 5.25 -8.08 8.89
N LYS A 299 6.33 -7.74 9.60
CA LYS A 299 7.06 -6.50 9.34
C LYS A 299 8.03 -6.66 8.18
N PRO A 300 8.00 -5.78 7.18
CA PRO A 300 8.89 -5.84 6.02
C PRO A 300 10.39 -5.89 6.37
N VAL A 301 10.82 -5.12 7.36
CA VAL A 301 12.22 -5.05 7.79
C VAL A 301 12.75 -6.35 8.43
N GLU A 302 11.85 -7.20 8.92
CA GLU A 302 12.18 -8.50 9.51
C GLU A 302 12.17 -9.64 8.48
N ARG A 303 11.81 -9.35 7.21
CA ARG A 303 11.75 -10.34 6.11
C ARG A 303 13.10 -10.49 5.41
N ILE A 304 13.23 -11.57 4.67
CA ILE A 304 14.25 -11.72 3.63
C ILE A 304 14.02 -10.58 2.61
N GLN A 305 15.08 -9.91 2.16
CA GLN A 305 14.97 -8.65 1.44
C GLN A 305 15.04 -8.78 -0.09
N THR A 306 15.48 -9.93 -0.63
CA THR A 306 15.55 -10.13 -2.08
C THR A 306 15.05 -11.52 -2.49
N VAL A 307 14.43 -11.56 -3.66
CA VAL A 307 13.92 -12.81 -4.26
C VAL A 307 15.01 -13.85 -4.41
N GLN A 308 16.23 -13.43 -4.76
CA GLN A 308 17.40 -14.31 -4.89
C GLN A 308 17.81 -14.91 -3.54
N GLN A 309 17.82 -14.09 -2.46
CA GLN A 309 18.10 -14.60 -1.11
C GLN A 309 17.05 -15.64 -0.70
N LEU A 310 15.76 -15.37 -0.95
CA LEU A 310 14.69 -16.31 -0.64
C LEU A 310 14.86 -17.61 -1.42
N PHE A 311 15.06 -17.54 -2.73
CA PHE A 311 15.22 -18.73 -3.57
C PHE A 311 16.45 -19.56 -3.17
N ARG A 312 17.57 -18.89 -2.91
CA ARG A 312 18.80 -19.53 -2.50
C ARG A 312 18.66 -20.21 -1.12
N ALA A 313 18.01 -19.56 -0.17
CA ALA A 313 17.75 -20.14 1.14
C ALA A 313 16.74 -21.32 1.10
N LEU A 314 15.81 -21.34 0.14
CA LEU A 314 14.91 -22.48 -0.07
C LEU A 314 15.63 -23.68 -0.72
N SER A 315 16.69 -23.46 -1.49
CA SER A 315 17.43 -24.49 -2.23
C SER A 315 18.72 -24.94 -1.55
N GLU A 316 19.43 -24.06 -0.84
CA GLU A 316 20.75 -24.32 -0.25
C GLU A 316 20.69 -24.25 1.29
N ARG A 317 20.91 -25.39 1.94
CA ARG A 317 20.82 -25.49 3.40
C ARG A 317 21.84 -24.59 4.13
N GLU A 318 23.10 -24.62 3.68
CA GLU A 318 24.17 -23.86 4.33
C GLU A 318 23.91 -22.36 4.28
N TYR A 319 23.43 -21.86 3.14
CA TYR A 319 23.05 -20.47 2.98
C TYR A 319 21.85 -20.09 3.86
N ALA A 320 20.83 -20.95 3.96
CA ALA A 320 19.68 -20.73 4.82
C ALA A 320 20.08 -20.59 6.30
N GLU A 321 20.97 -21.46 6.78
CA GLU A 321 21.48 -21.45 8.16
C GLU A 321 22.35 -20.20 8.45
N GLU A 322 23.08 -19.68 7.45
CA GLU A 322 23.83 -18.43 7.54
C GLU A 322 22.90 -17.22 7.57
N LEU A 323 21.95 -17.18 6.66
CA LEU A 323 20.95 -16.10 6.57
C LEU A 323 20.14 -16.00 7.86
N SER A 324 19.64 -17.12 8.40
CA SER A 324 18.90 -17.13 9.69
C SER A 324 19.72 -16.53 10.82
N ARG A 325 20.98 -16.93 10.94
CA ARG A 325 21.87 -16.37 11.97
C ARG A 325 22.13 -14.87 11.81
N SER A 326 22.25 -14.40 10.57
CA SER A 326 22.45 -12.97 10.30
C SER A 326 21.21 -12.15 10.64
N MET A 327 20.02 -12.66 10.34
CA MET A 327 18.76 -12.00 10.67
C MET A 327 18.43 -12.01 12.18
N GLU A 328 18.75 -13.11 12.89
CA GLU A 328 18.63 -13.16 14.36
C GLU A 328 19.58 -12.18 15.06
N ALA A 329 20.75 -11.91 14.49
CA ALA A 329 21.69 -10.94 15.03
C ALA A 329 21.22 -9.48 14.88
N LEU A 330 20.36 -9.20 13.87
CA LEU A 330 19.73 -7.89 13.67
C LEU A 330 18.56 -7.64 14.62
N ASP A 331 17.94 -8.71 15.12
CA ASP A 331 16.85 -8.64 16.13
C ASP A 331 17.32 -9.41 17.38
N PRO A 332 18.19 -8.81 18.23
CA PRO A 332 18.67 -9.49 19.41
C PRO A 332 17.48 -9.88 20.27
N PRO A 333 17.43 -11.13 20.77
CA PRO A 333 16.32 -11.59 21.60
C PRO A 333 16.13 -10.62 22.74
N ALA A 334 14.88 -10.20 22.97
CA ALA A 334 14.54 -9.37 24.11
C ALA A 334 15.21 -9.97 25.35
N PRO A 335 15.92 -9.19 26.15
CA PRO A 335 16.63 -9.72 27.30
C PRO A 335 15.68 -10.59 28.10
N ALA A 336 16.06 -11.84 28.32
CA ALA A 336 15.26 -12.81 29.06
C ALA A 336 14.69 -12.10 30.30
N PRO A 337 13.40 -12.32 30.64
CA PRO A 337 12.80 -11.69 31.80
C PRO A 337 13.75 -11.93 32.96
N GLN A 338 14.43 -10.87 33.42
CA GLN A 338 15.27 -10.96 34.61
C GLN A 338 14.31 -11.39 35.71
N GLU A 339 14.52 -12.58 36.23
CA GLU A 339 13.85 -12.97 37.49
C GLU A 339 13.92 -11.80 38.41
N PRO A 340 12.79 -11.39 39.01
CA PRO A 340 12.79 -10.25 39.92
C PRO A 340 13.85 -10.53 40.97
N LYS A 341 15.00 -9.86 40.86
CA LYS A 341 16.00 -9.84 41.93
C LYS A 341 15.21 -9.46 43.16
N ALA A 342 15.21 -10.35 44.16
CA ALA A 342 14.60 -10.09 45.47
C ALA A 342 14.97 -8.67 45.87
N PRO A 343 14.02 -7.84 46.35
CA PRO A 343 14.28 -6.45 46.61
C PRO A 343 15.45 -6.37 47.60
N ALA A 344 16.57 -5.84 47.09
CA ALA A 344 17.64 -5.41 47.98
C ALA A 344 16.96 -4.51 49.00
N LYS A 345 17.09 -4.84 50.28
CA LYS A 345 16.52 -4.05 51.38
C LYS A 345 16.83 -2.59 51.12
N ALA A 346 15.83 -1.84 50.69
CA ALA A 346 15.92 -0.40 50.59
C ALA A 346 16.26 0.07 52.03
N GLU A 347 17.52 0.46 52.24
CA GLU A 347 17.86 1.25 53.42
C GLU A 347 17.00 2.50 53.29
N LEU A 348 15.98 2.58 54.13
CA LEU A 348 15.20 3.77 54.35
C LEU A 348 16.21 4.88 54.65
N LEU A 349 16.51 5.73 53.70
CA LEU A 349 17.18 7.00 53.93
C LEU A 349 16.38 7.68 55.02
N SER A 350 16.95 7.72 56.22
CA SER A 350 16.25 8.25 57.40
C SER A 350 15.83 9.68 57.08
N VAL A 351 14.61 10.05 57.44
CA VAL A 351 14.04 11.40 57.25
C VAL A 351 15.03 12.47 57.72
N ARG A 352 15.92 12.13 58.66
CA ARG A 352 17.02 12.94 59.17
C ARG A 352 18.06 13.30 58.07
N ASN A 353 18.38 12.38 57.15
CA ASN A 353 19.34 12.62 56.07
C ASN A 353 18.69 13.46 54.95
N LEU A 354 17.39 13.30 54.71
CA LEU A 354 16.63 14.13 53.78
C LEU A 354 16.53 15.58 54.29
N LEU A 355 16.22 15.77 55.57
CA LEU A 355 16.19 17.09 56.23
C LEU A 355 17.58 17.76 56.23
N ALA A 356 18.65 17.00 56.48
CA ALA A 356 20.03 17.52 56.38
C ALA A 356 20.37 17.99 54.97
N GLY A 357 19.96 17.25 53.93
CA GLY A 357 20.14 17.64 52.54
C GLY A 357 19.40 18.93 52.17
N ILE A 358 18.17 19.11 52.63
CA ILE A 358 17.37 20.31 52.41
C ILE A 358 18.01 21.54 53.12
N VAL A 359 18.50 21.37 54.33
CA VAL A 359 19.18 22.47 55.10
C VAL A 359 20.47 22.90 54.39
N ILE A 360 21.27 21.97 53.84
CA ILE A 360 22.47 22.27 53.05
C ILE A 360 22.10 23.01 51.79
N LEU A 361 21.06 22.58 51.06
CA LEU A 361 20.62 23.21 49.82
C LEU A 361 20.11 24.63 50.02
N LEU A 362 19.36 24.88 51.09
CA LEU A 362 18.91 26.21 51.50
C LEU A 362 20.06 27.10 51.93
N SER A 363 21.08 26.57 52.61
CA SER A 363 22.27 27.33 53.02
C SER A 363 23.11 27.78 51.82
N VAL A 364 23.26 26.91 50.81
CA VAL A 364 23.95 27.24 49.53
C VAL A 364 23.16 28.31 48.77
N LEU A 365 21.83 28.21 48.74
CA LEU A 365 20.98 29.18 48.04
C LEU A 365 21.09 30.58 48.72
N ILE A 366 21.11 30.65 50.03
CA ILE A 366 21.30 31.88 50.79
C ILE A 366 22.70 32.49 50.56
N LEU A 367 23.74 31.67 50.49
CA LEU A 367 25.09 32.12 50.15
C LEU A 367 25.20 32.66 48.74
N LEU A 368 24.56 32.00 47.75
CA LEU A 368 24.53 32.46 46.35
C LEU A 368 23.75 33.77 46.21
N THR A 369 22.64 33.95 46.92
CA THR A 369 21.89 35.21 46.88
C THR A 369 22.63 36.37 47.57
N LEU A 370 23.34 36.10 48.66
CA LEU A 370 24.22 37.07 49.34
C LEU A 370 25.40 37.44 48.45
N TRP A 371 25.99 36.48 47.75
CA TRP A 371 27.08 36.77 46.79
C TRP A 371 26.59 37.55 45.58
N GLY A 372 25.41 37.25 45.04
CA GLY A 372 24.78 38.05 43.98
C GLY A 372 24.47 39.49 44.38
N LEU A 373 24.08 39.73 45.61
CA LEU A 373 23.84 41.08 46.19
C LEU A 373 25.14 41.87 46.40
N LEU A 374 26.26 41.22 46.71
CA LEU A 374 27.56 41.83 46.92
C LEU A 374 28.35 42.07 45.63
N SER A 375 28.04 41.37 44.58
CA SER A 375 28.73 41.52 43.27
C SER A 375 28.09 42.54 42.32
N HIS A 376 27.02 43.23 42.75
CA HIS A 376 26.29 44.18 41.87
C HIS A 376 26.72 45.65 42.14
N GLN A 377 28.04 45.87 42.13
CA GLN A 377 28.58 47.24 41.99
C GLN A 377 29.70 47.27 40.97
N SER A 378 29.45 48.11 39.97
CA SER A 378 30.41 48.65 38.97
C SER A 378 30.72 47.73 37.77
N GLU A 379 30.24 48.15 36.59
CA GLU A 379 31.10 48.72 35.59
C GLU A 379 30.37 49.10 34.29
N LYS A 380 30.90 50.12 33.64
CA LYS A 380 30.46 50.82 32.44
C LYS A 380 30.57 49.96 31.15
N PRO A 381 29.86 50.38 30.06
CA PRO A 381 29.87 49.64 28.82
C PRO A 381 31.09 49.96 27.94
N PRO A 382 31.61 49.05 27.17
CA PRO A 382 32.52 49.35 26.08
C PRO A 382 31.81 49.38 24.72
N GLU A 383 32.31 50.19 23.97
CA GLU A 383 32.26 50.76 22.65
C GLU A 383 32.18 49.74 21.50
N VAL A 384 31.39 50.13 20.52
CA VAL A 384 31.23 49.50 19.19
C VAL A 384 32.46 49.72 18.35
N ILE A 385 33.01 48.69 17.74
CA ILE A 385 33.88 48.78 16.57
C ILE A 385 33.40 47.82 15.51
N ALA A 386 33.08 48.37 14.34
CA ALA A 386 32.68 47.68 13.12
C ALA A 386 33.91 47.34 12.26
N PRO A 387 33.73 46.58 11.17
CA PRO A 387 34.73 45.70 10.59
C PRO A 387 35.59 46.36 9.51
N GLU A 388 36.79 45.87 9.35
CA GLU A 388 37.59 46.16 8.15
C GLU A 388 37.93 44.88 7.40
N SER A 389 37.64 44.97 6.13
CA SER A 389 38.05 44.10 5.03
C SER A 389 39.55 44.29 4.73
N VAL A 390 40.19 43.30 4.13
CA VAL A 390 41.24 43.35 3.08
C VAL A 390 41.73 41.90 2.88
N SER A 391 41.50 41.23 1.76
CA SER A 391 42.14 41.32 0.44
C SER A 391 43.54 40.74 0.34
N GLU A 392 43.61 39.74 -0.55
CA GLU A 392 44.73 39.42 -1.49
C GLU A 392 46.09 38.99 -0.93
N ALA A 393 46.63 37.90 -1.32
CA ALA A 393 47.32 37.61 -2.55
C ALA A 393 48.20 36.37 -2.48
N ALA A 394 48.14 35.65 -3.54
CA ALA A 394 49.19 35.14 -4.39
C ALA A 394 50.00 33.88 -3.95
N SER A 395 49.75 32.86 -4.73
CA SER A 395 50.75 32.16 -5.57
C SER A 395 51.95 31.48 -4.92
N GLU A 396 52.02 30.16 -5.01
CA GLU A 396 53.11 29.55 -5.76
C GLU A 396 52.83 28.08 -6.09
N ALA A 397 53.37 27.74 -7.23
CA ALA A 397 53.14 26.58 -8.04
C ALA A 397 53.88 25.32 -7.57
N ALA A 398 53.40 24.23 -8.11
CA ALA A 398 54.10 23.09 -8.65
C ALA A 398 54.10 21.82 -7.80
N SER A 399 53.36 20.83 -8.23
CA SER A 399 53.85 19.64 -8.92
C SER A 399 52.71 18.67 -9.14
N GLU A 400 52.46 18.35 -10.41
CA GLU A 400 51.66 17.19 -10.81
C GLU A 400 52.25 15.90 -10.23
N PRO A 401 51.39 14.97 -9.82
CA PRO A 401 51.63 13.58 -10.08
C PRO A 401 50.57 13.00 -11.02
N ALA A 402 51.05 12.21 -11.93
CA ALA A 402 50.48 11.30 -12.88
C ALA A 402 48.97 10.99 -12.72
N SER A 403 48.23 11.25 -13.80
CA SER A 403 46.88 10.80 -14.04
C SER A 403 46.74 9.29 -13.93
N GLU A 404 46.09 8.82 -12.86
CA GLU A 404 45.42 7.51 -12.88
C GLU A 404 44.25 7.58 -13.85
N PRO A 405 43.86 6.46 -14.51
CA PRO A 405 42.73 6.49 -15.45
C PRO A 405 41.44 6.83 -14.70
N VAL A 406 40.84 7.92 -15.09
CA VAL A 406 39.52 8.34 -14.62
C VAL A 406 38.53 7.21 -14.94
N ASN A 407 38.01 6.57 -13.92
CA ASN A 407 36.97 5.55 -14.06
C ASN A 407 35.68 6.27 -14.50
N GLU A 408 35.33 6.17 -15.78
CA GLU A 408 34.17 6.85 -16.40
C GLU A 408 32.81 6.46 -15.77
N ASN A 409 32.81 5.57 -14.80
CA ASN A 409 31.62 5.06 -14.14
C ASN A 409 31.34 5.70 -12.76
N ILE A 410 32.10 6.72 -12.37
CA ILE A 410 31.94 7.41 -11.08
C ILE A 410 31.20 8.73 -11.31
N THR A 411 30.18 8.99 -10.47
CA THR A 411 29.39 10.23 -10.48
C THR A 411 29.18 10.74 -9.04
N LEU A 412 28.64 11.94 -8.90
CA LEU A 412 28.32 12.53 -7.60
C LEU A 412 26.82 12.49 -7.38
N THR A 413 26.40 12.10 -6.18
CA THR A 413 24.98 12.13 -5.80
C THR A 413 24.42 13.54 -5.96
N PRO A 414 23.31 13.73 -6.73
CA PRO A 414 22.71 15.04 -6.92
C PRO A 414 22.05 15.54 -5.63
N ASP A 415 21.92 16.87 -5.48
CA ASP A 415 21.14 17.48 -4.39
C ASP A 415 19.65 17.50 -4.78
N LEU A 416 18.87 16.62 -4.15
CA LEU A 416 17.45 16.43 -4.42
C LEU A 416 16.56 16.82 -3.23
N VAL A 417 17.14 17.11 -2.06
CA VAL A 417 16.36 17.48 -0.87
C VAL A 417 15.58 18.77 -1.12
N GLY A 418 14.30 18.78 -0.75
CA GLY A 418 13.39 19.91 -0.95
C GLY A 418 12.80 20.05 -2.36
N ARG A 419 13.26 19.26 -3.34
CA ARG A 419 12.67 19.23 -4.69
C ARG A 419 11.37 18.45 -4.70
N ASP A 420 10.48 18.79 -5.61
CA ASP A 420 9.28 17.98 -5.89
C ASP A 420 9.68 16.70 -6.64
N TYR A 421 9.37 15.56 -6.04
CA TYR A 421 9.79 14.27 -6.60
C TYR A 421 9.13 13.99 -7.95
N ASP A 422 7.81 14.17 -8.07
CA ASP A 422 7.07 13.83 -9.28
C ASP A 422 7.33 14.86 -10.42
N ALA A 423 7.41 16.14 -10.08
CA ALA A 423 7.59 17.19 -11.08
C ALA A 423 9.04 17.36 -11.54
N GLU A 424 10.03 17.20 -10.65
CA GLU A 424 11.42 17.58 -10.93
C GLU A 424 12.38 16.40 -11.03
N VAL A 425 12.09 15.25 -10.42
CA VAL A 425 13.04 14.12 -10.29
C VAL A 425 12.58 12.89 -11.05
N ARG A 426 11.37 12.40 -10.82
CA ARG A 426 10.85 11.11 -11.29
C ARG A 426 10.98 10.87 -12.79
N ASN A 427 10.76 11.91 -13.61
CA ASN A 427 10.79 11.82 -15.06
C ASN A 427 11.94 12.63 -15.70
N ASN A 428 12.88 13.09 -14.91
CA ASN A 428 14.01 13.87 -15.39
C ASN A 428 15.11 12.95 -15.92
N ARG A 429 15.30 12.96 -17.24
CA ARG A 429 16.30 12.10 -17.91
C ARG A 429 17.72 12.28 -17.39
N SER A 430 18.08 13.49 -16.92
CA SER A 430 19.41 13.75 -16.36
C SER A 430 19.67 12.95 -15.08
N TYR A 431 18.63 12.50 -14.41
CA TYR A 431 18.74 11.70 -13.20
C TYR A 431 18.48 10.20 -13.48
N ILE A 432 17.43 9.86 -14.23
CA ILE A 432 17.06 8.45 -14.45
C ILE A 432 18.05 7.69 -15.34
N ASP A 433 18.82 8.38 -16.18
CA ASP A 433 19.87 7.79 -16.99
C ASP A 433 21.15 7.50 -16.18
N GLU A 434 21.31 8.10 -14.99
CA GLU A 434 22.51 7.99 -14.17
C GLU A 434 22.28 7.28 -12.83
N TYR A 435 21.03 7.31 -12.26
CA TYR A 435 20.72 6.81 -10.93
C TYR A 435 19.46 5.95 -10.92
N LEU A 436 19.43 5.00 -10.00
CA LEU A 436 18.19 4.32 -9.60
C LEU A 436 17.64 5.00 -8.35
N PHE A 437 16.35 5.33 -8.34
CA PHE A 437 15.71 5.94 -7.16
C PHE A 437 14.92 4.93 -6.37
N TYR A 438 15.23 4.83 -5.09
CA TYR A 438 14.40 4.13 -4.11
C TYR A 438 13.65 5.17 -3.28
N VAL A 439 12.33 5.23 -3.43
CA VAL A 439 11.49 6.25 -2.81
C VAL A 439 10.71 5.66 -1.65
N THR A 440 10.81 6.31 -0.50
CA THR A 440 9.98 6.06 0.67
C THR A 440 9.16 7.31 0.98
N LEU A 441 7.94 7.13 1.49
CA LEU A 441 7.09 8.26 1.88
C LEU A 441 7.00 8.35 3.40
N GLU A 442 7.09 9.56 3.94
CA GLU A 442 7.00 9.83 5.37
C GLU A 442 6.04 11.01 5.59
N TYR A 443 5.23 10.95 6.66
CA TYR A 443 4.44 12.12 7.05
C TYR A 443 5.35 13.23 7.56
N SER A 444 5.05 14.46 7.21
CA SER A 444 5.82 15.62 7.65
C SER A 444 4.89 16.82 7.79
N ASP A 445 4.91 17.43 8.96
CA ASP A 445 4.18 18.68 9.24
C ASP A 445 4.96 19.91 8.77
N THR A 446 6.22 19.73 8.36
CA THR A 446 7.12 20.82 7.96
C THR A 446 7.46 20.83 6.48
N VAL A 447 7.33 19.69 5.80
CA VAL A 447 7.66 19.54 4.37
C VAL A 447 6.39 19.25 3.60
N GLU A 448 6.09 20.06 2.60
CA GLU A 448 4.91 19.92 1.74
C GLU A 448 4.86 18.54 1.07
N LYS A 449 3.65 18.04 0.87
CA LYS A 449 3.39 16.77 0.17
C LYS A 449 4.07 16.76 -1.21
N GLY A 450 4.76 15.65 -1.51
CA GLY A 450 5.48 15.45 -2.77
C GLY A 450 6.93 15.90 -2.75
N ARG A 451 7.37 16.68 -1.76
CA ARG A 451 8.77 17.14 -1.66
C ARG A 451 9.65 16.14 -0.95
N ILE A 452 10.91 16.05 -1.35
CA ILE A 452 11.92 15.17 -0.77
C ILE A 452 12.37 15.71 0.58
N ILE A 453 12.18 14.95 1.64
CA ILE A 453 12.57 15.27 3.02
C ILE A 453 14.06 15.04 3.22
N ARG A 454 14.56 13.89 2.75
CA ARG A 454 15.97 13.47 2.88
C ARG A 454 16.34 12.47 1.79
N GLN A 455 17.63 12.35 1.55
CA GLN A 455 18.21 11.40 0.60
C GLN A 455 19.38 10.64 1.22
N SER A 456 19.71 9.48 0.65
CA SER A 456 20.92 8.71 0.98
C SER A 456 21.37 7.96 -0.29
N PRO A 457 22.62 8.09 -0.75
CA PRO A 457 23.72 8.90 -0.17
C PRO A 457 23.44 10.40 -0.11
N GLU A 458 24.20 11.13 0.72
CA GLU A 458 24.08 12.59 0.79
C GLU A 458 24.54 13.27 -0.51
N ALA A 459 24.04 14.50 -0.75
CA ALA A 459 24.42 15.27 -1.92
C ALA A 459 25.95 15.48 -1.99
N GLY A 460 26.55 15.16 -3.14
CA GLY A 460 27.99 15.28 -3.37
C GLY A 460 28.82 14.06 -2.95
N GLU A 461 28.22 12.99 -2.39
CA GLU A 461 28.92 11.74 -2.17
C GLU A 461 29.20 11.03 -3.50
N VAL A 462 30.34 10.33 -3.55
CA VAL A 462 30.80 9.62 -4.74
C VAL A 462 30.09 8.27 -4.85
N ILE A 463 29.41 8.05 -5.96
CA ILE A 463 28.69 6.80 -6.27
C ILE A 463 29.00 6.36 -7.71
N GLN A 464 28.60 5.14 -8.07
CA GLN A 464 28.72 4.64 -9.44
C GLN A 464 27.43 4.94 -10.23
N LYS A 465 27.57 5.10 -11.55
CA LYS A 465 26.40 5.20 -12.42
C LYS A 465 25.56 3.92 -12.33
N GLY A 466 24.25 4.09 -12.08
CA GLY A 466 23.33 3.00 -11.83
C GLY A 466 23.20 2.60 -10.37
N ASP A 467 23.91 3.23 -9.44
CA ASP A 467 23.68 3.04 -8.02
C ASP A 467 22.33 3.62 -7.58
N THR A 468 21.83 3.10 -6.46
CA THR A 468 20.54 3.50 -5.92
C THR A 468 20.67 4.68 -4.97
N VAL A 469 19.94 5.75 -5.25
CA VAL A 469 19.74 6.88 -4.33
C VAL A 469 18.39 6.69 -3.64
N SER A 470 18.41 6.51 -2.33
CA SER A 470 17.20 6.41 -1.51
C SER A 470 16.66 7.80 -1.20
N LEU A 471 15.38 8.02 -1.49
CA LEU A 471 14.69 9.29 -1.26
C LEU A 471 13.54 9.08 -0.28
N VAL A 472 13.40 10.00 0.67
CA VAL A 472 12.23 10.07 1.54
C VAL A 472 11.40 11.26 1.11
N VAL A 473 10.18 11.02 0.64
CA VAL A 473 9.27 12.04 0.10
C VAL A 473 8.13 12.27 1.09
N SER A 474 7.76 13.53 1.28
CA SER A 474 6.70 13.93 2.20
C SER A 474 5.32 13.51 1.69
N ARG A 475 4.51 12.94 2.59
CA ARG A 475 3.06 12.73 2.42
C ARG A 475 2.23 13.97 2.79
N GLY A 476 2.87 15.00 3.32
CA GLY A 476 2.23 16.07 4.06
C GLY A 476 1.88 15.63 5.49
N PRO A 477 1.09 16.42 6.24
CA PRO A 477 0.68 16.08 7.58
C PRO A 477 -0.17 14.80 7.62
N GLN A 478 -0.09 14.10 8.74
CA GLN A 478 -0.93 12.90 8.94
C GLN A 478 -2.37 13.34 9.22
N MET A 479 -3.30 12.94 8.35
CA MET A 479 -4.72 13.25 8.48
C MET A 479 -5.48 12.10 9.15
N MET A 480 -6.52 12.45 9.92
CA MET A 480 -7.40 11.54 10.63
C MET A 480 -8.85 11.96 10.40
N GLU A 481 -9.76 11.01 10.32
CA GLU A 481 -11.19 11.27 10.25
C GLU A 481 -11.72 11.67 11.65
N MET A 482 -12.42 12.80 11.72
CA MET A 482 -13.05 13.32 12.93
C MET A 482 -14.17 12.37 13.39
N PRO A 483 -14.10 11.80 14.61
CA PRO A 483 -15.17 10.95 15.14
C PRO A 483 -16.45 11.76 15.42
N ASP A 484 -17.58 11.08 15.44
CA ASP A 484 -18.85 11.69 15.85
C ASP A 484 -18.93 11.72 17.37
N VAL A 485 -18.70 12.90 17.93
CA VAL A 485 -18.70 13.13 19.39
C VAL A 485 -19.93 13.89 19.88
N ILE A 486 -20.85 14.28 18.98
CA ILE A 486 -22.06 15.00 19.34
C ILE A 486 -22.98 14.11 20.20
N GLY A 487 -23.54 14.65 21.26
CA GLY A 487 -24.39 13.92 22.21
C GLY A 487 -23.64 13.01 23.19
N GLN A 488 -22.34 12.84 23.04
CA GLN A 488 -21.52 12.09 24.02
C GLN A 488 -21.25 12.93 25.27
N THR A 489 -20.97 12.27 26.39
CA THR A 489 -20.47 12.97 27.57
C THR A 489 -19.09 13.57 27.32
N GLN A 490 -18.75 14.68 27.98
CA GLN A 490 -17.45 15.35 27.85
C GLN A 490 -16.28 14.36 27.98
N ASP A 491 -16.30 13.50 29.01
CA ASP A 491 -15.19 12.56 29.23
C ASP A 491 -15.06 11.52 28.12
N SER A 492 -16.18 11.01 27.62
CA SER A 492 -16.21 10.04 26.52
C SER A 492 -15.66 10.66 25.23
N ALA A 493 -16.11 11.86 24.89
CA ALA A 493 -15.66 12.58 23.70
C ALA A 493 -14.16 12.91 23.74
N VAL A 494 -13.66 13.39 24.89
CA VAL A 494 -12.23 13.67 25.10
C VAL A 494 -11.41 12.39 24.96
N GLN A 495 -11.86 11.28 25.52
CA GLN A 495 -11.17 10.01 25.44
C GLN A 495 -11.16 9.47 23.99
N GLU A 496 -12.27 9.59 23.28
CA GLU A 496 -12.35 9.16 21.88
C GLU A 496 -11.43 9.99 20.98
N LEU A 497 -11.43 11.31 21.11
CA LEU A 497 -10.50 12.19 20.39
C LEU A 497 -9.04 11.84 20.70
N ALA A 498 -8.72 11.60 21.97
CA ALA A 498 -7.36 11.21 22.37
C ALA A 498 -6.92 9.87 21.77
N THR A 499 -7.82 8.88 21.64
CA THR A 499 -7.50 7.60 20.98
C THR A 499 -7.23 7.76 19.49
N LYS A 500 -7.75 8.81 18.89
CA LYS A 500 -7.52 9.19 17.49
C LYS A 500 -6.31 10.13 17.33
N GLY A 501 -5.61 10.47 18.41
CA GLY A 501 -4.47 11.38 18.37
C GLY A 501 -4.84 12.86 18.21
N LEU A 502 -6.10 13.22 18.51
CA LEU A 502 -6.62 14.58 18.53
C LEU A 502 -6.63 15.12 19.95
N ASN A 503 -6.40 16.42 20.11
CA ASN A 503 -6.53 17.09 21.40
C ASN A 503 -7.93 17.66 21.55
N ALA A 504 -8.42 17.83 22.78
CA ALA A 504 -9.71 18.45 23.04
C ALA A 504 -9.59 19.64 23.98
N THR A 505 -10.35 20.70 23.70
CA THR A 505 -10.58 21.83 24.61
C THR A 505 -12.08 22.02 24.77
N CYS A 506 -12.58 22.03 26.02
CA CYS A 506 -14.00 22.07 26.29
C CYS A 506 -14.41 23.46 26.79
N PHE A 507 -15.54 23.98 26.27
CA PHE A 507 -16.21 25.19 26.73
C PHE A 507 -17.65 24.88 27.09
N THR A 508 -18.09 25.31 28.26
CA THR A 508 -19.48 25.16 28.67
C THR A 508 -20.33 26.26 28.03
N VAL A 509 -21.43 25.88 27.40
CA VAL A 509 -22.40 26.78 26.79
C VAL A 509 -23.73 26.74 27.56
N VAL A 510 -24.52 27.80 27.43
CA VAL A 510 -25.86 27.88 28.03
C VAL A 510 -26.72 26.79 27.43
N ASN A 511 -27.34 25.96 28.28
CA ASN A 511 -28.24 24.90 27.87
C ASN A 511 -29.68 25.41 27.87
N ASP A 512 -30.32 25.29 26.73
CA ASP A 512 -31.75 25.65 26.56
C ASP A 512 -32.73 24.50 26.88
N GLY A 513 -32.17 23.37 27.34
CA GLY A 513 -32.91 22.17 27.71
C GLY A 513 -33.07 21.17 26.55
N SER A 514 -32.46 21.42 25.39
CA SER A 514 -32.50 20.50 24.24
C SER A 514 -31.57 19.30 24.41
N GLU A 515 -30.49 19.48 25.20
CA GLU A 515 -29.47 18.47 25.40
C GLU A 515 -29.27 18.17 26.90
N ALA A 516 -28.78 16.95 27.21
CA ALA A 516 -28.44 16.58 28.56
C ALA A 516 -27.22 17.38 29.06
N ALA A 517 -27.29 17.91 30.28
CA ALA A 517 -26.16 18.62 30.87
C ALA A 517 -24.89 17.76 30.89
N GLY A 518 -23.75 18.33 30.52
CA GLY A 518 -22.47 17.64 30.39
C GLY A 518 -22.23 16.89 29.07
N CYS A 519 -23.16 16.95 28.13
CA CYS A 519 -22.97 16.36 26.78
C CYS A 519 -22.46 17.39 25.78
N VAL A 520 -21.78 16.91 24.74
CA VAL A 520 -21.27 17.73 23.62
C VAL A 520 -22.42 18.17 22.75
N VAL A 521 -22.60 19.47 22.62
CA VAL A 521 -23.63 20.09 21.76
C VAL A 521 -23.09 20.31 20.34
N SER A 522 -21.82 20.75 20.23
CA SER A 522 -21.15 20.97 18.96
C SER A 522 -19.63 20.86 19.10
N ALA A 523 -18.95 20.67 17.98
CA ALA A 523 -17.51 20.66 17.90
C ALA A 523 -17.03 21.65 16.82
N SER A 524 -15.76 22.06 16.88
CA SER A 524 -15.18 22.98 15.88
C SER A 524 -15.02 22.35 14.48
N GLU A 525 -15.02 21.03 14.42
CA GLU A 525 -14.88 20.26 13.19
C GLU A 525 -16.07 19.30 13.06
N ASP A 526 -16.55 19.12 11.83
CA ASP A 526 -17.68 18.24 11.55
C ASP A 526 -17.26 16.76 11.62
N ALA A 527 -18.12 15.89 12.12
CA ALA A 527 -17.92 14.44 12.11
C ALA A 527 -17.67 13.93 10.68
N GLY A 528 -16.65 13.09 10.48
CA GLY A 528 -16.22 12.58 9.18
C GLY A 528 -15.31 13.52 8.38
N SER A 529 -15.04 14.75 8.84
CA SER A 529 -14.04 15.62 8.22
C SER A 529 -12.62 15.10 8.46
N MET A 530 -11.71 15.39 7.53
CA MET A 530 -10.30 15.01 7.66
C MET A 530 -9.53 16.12 8.39
N VAL A 531 -8.98 15.83 9.55
CA VAL A 531 -8.21 16.75 10.39
C VAL A 531 -6.79 16.23 10.62
N GLU A 532 -5.83 17.13 10.81
CA GLU A 532 -4.45 16.75 11.11
C GLU A 532 -4.35 16.12 12.50
N VAL A 533 -3.56 15.06 12.64
CA VAL A 533 -3.24 14.44 13.93
C VAL A 533 -2.54 15.48 14.82
N GLY A 534 -2.99 15.60 16.08
CA GLY A 534 -2.52 16.63 17.00
C GLY A 534 -3.36 17.92 16.98
N THR A 535 -4.30 18.06 16.06
CA THR A 535 -5.23 19.21 16.05
C THR A 535 -6.04 19.27 17.34
N THR A 536 -6.24 20.48 17.86
CA THR A 536 -7.08 20.70 19.02
C THR A 536 -8.52 20.98 18.60
N ILE A 537 -9.42 20.06 18.91
CA ILE A 537 -10.84 20.18 18.68
C ILE A 537 -11.50 20.94 19.83
N VAL A 538 -12.26 21.96 19.51
CA VAL A 538 -13.05 22.70 20.52
C VAL A 538 -14.40 22.03 20.65
N LEU A 539 -14.71 21.55 21.87
CA LEU A 539 -15.99 20.95 22.21
C LEU A 539 -16.83 21.95 23.00
N TYR A 540 -18.06 22.14 22.61
CA TYR A 540 -19.05 22.95 23.34
C TYR A 540 -19.95 22.00 24.13
N ILE A 541 -19.94 22.15 25.44
CA ILE A 541 -20.61 21.24 26.40
C ILE A 541 -21.84 21.93 26.95
N ALA A 542 -22.99 21.25 26.95
CA ALA A 542 -24.23 21.73 27.55
C ALA A 542 -24.03 21.98 29.05
N GLY A 543 -24.25 23.19 29.51
CA GLY A 543 -24.29 23.52 30.94
C GLY A 543 -25.55 23.00 31.64
N ASP A 544 -25.68 23.28 32.93
CA ASP A 544 -26.93 23.02 33.68
C ASP A 544 -28.07 23.88 33.11
N VAL A 545 -29.27 23.30 33.01
CA VAL A 545 -30.45 24.04 32.56
C VAL A 545 -30.77 25.10 33.61
N PRO A 546 -30.89 26.41 33.25
CA PRO A 546 -31.27 27.45 34.19
C PRO A 546 -32.62 27.16 34.88
N ALA A 547 -32.73 27.37 36.18
CA ALA A 547 -33.91 27.08 36.96
C ALA A 547 -35.18 27.89 36.53
N ASP A 548 -35.05 28.85 35.62
CA ASP A 548 -36.13 29.70 35.12
C ASP A 548 -36.55 29.35 33.67
N ALA A 549 -36.23 28.18 33.13
CA ALA A 549 -36.72 27.74 31.83
C ALA A 549 -38.24 27.49 31.92
N PRO A 550 -39.11 28.08 31.04
CA PRO A 550 -40.56 27.83 31.05
C PRO A 550 -40.85 26.35 30.82
N ALA A 551 -41.56 25.71 31.76
CA ALA A 551 -42.00 24.34 31.60
C ALA A 551 -42.85 24.23 30.32
N GLU A 552 -42.52 23.31 29.43
CA GLU A 552 -43.33 22.92 28.28
C GLU A 552 -44.74 22.55 28.77
N PRO A 553 -45.85 23.03 28.16
CA PRO A 553 -47.19 22.70 28.62
C PRO A 553 -47.45 21.22 28.41
N GLU A 554 -47.70 20.49 29.49
CA GLU A 554 -48.16 19.10 29.50
C GLU A 554 -49.38 18.96 28.58
N ALA A 555 -49.32 18.04 27.61
CA ALA A 555 -50.45 17.64 26.79
C ALA A 555 -51.56 17.05 27.67
N PRO A 556 -52.85 17.42 27.51
CA PRO A 556 -53.91 16.94 28.36
C PRO A 556 -54.10 15.44 28.22
N SER A 557 -54.04 14.74 29.34
CA SER A 557 -54.41 13.34 29.47
C SER A 557 -55.89 13.15 29.24
N ASP A 558 -56.27 12.58 28.13
CA ASP A 558 -57.68 12.17 27.85
C ASP A 558 -57.92 10.77 28.46
N THR A 559 -58.64 10.75 29.57
CA THR A 559 -59.24 9.56 30.16
C THR A 559 -60.69 9.46 29.74
N GLY A 560 -61.02 8.48 28.91
CA GLY A 560 -62.41 8.19 28.66
C GLY A 560 -62.70 7.14 27.60
N THR A 561 -62.75 5.88 27.99
CA THR A 561 -63.56 4.86 27.33
C THR A 561 -65.04 5.02 27.80
N PRO A 562 -66.12 4.68 27.02
CA PRO A 562 -66.28 3.39 26.38
C PRO A 562 -67.18 3.32 25.09
N ALA A 563 -67.05 2.16 24.47
CA ALA A 563 -68.10 1.32 23.85
C ALA A 563 -68.85 1.72 22.61
N GLY A 564 -68.80 0.89 21.61
CA GLY A 564 -69.91 0.32 20.88
C GLY A 564 -70.18 0.79 19.47
N GLY A 565 -70.16 -0.13 18.52
CA GLY A 565 -71.11 -0.08 17.41
C GLY A 565 -70.54 -0.04 15.99
N ASP A 566 -70.42 -1.22 15.45
CA ASP A 566 -70.81 -1.66 14.09
C ASP A 566 -70.73 -0.75 12.84
N ALA A 567 -70.13 -1.38 11.84
CA ALA A 567 -70.63 -1.54 10.44
C ALA A 567 -70.24 -0.51 9.36
N ALA A 568 -69.71 -1.15 8.32
CA ALA A 568 -69.95 -0.95 6.89
C ALA A 568 -68.92 -0.18 6.05
N GLN A 569 -68.19 -0.93 5.27
CA GLN A 569 -68.01 -0.90 3.80
C GLN A 569 -67.97 0.48 3.08
N GLY A 570 -66.93 0.64 2.30
CA GLY A 570 -66.91 1.57 1.18
C GLY A 570 -65.53 1.68 0.57
N GLY A 571 -65.22 0.82 -0.40
CA GLY A 571 -64.06 0.96 -1.27
C GLY A 571 -64.23 2.11 -2.25
N VAL A 572 -63.14 2.73 -2.65
CA VAL A 572 -62.99 3.35 -3.98
C VAL A 572 -61.53 3.17 -4.40
N GLU A 573 -61.37 2.40 -5.48
CA GLU A 573 -60.25 2.45 -6.40
C GLU A 573 -60.10 3.86 -6.98
N TYR A 574 -58.87 4.31 -7.24
CA TYR A 574 -58.57 5.08 -8.44
C TYR A 574 -57.22 4.69 -8.99
N ASP A 575 -57.31 4.36 -10.27
CA ASP A 575 -56.33 3.96 -11.25
C ASP A 575 -55.42 5.12 -11.68
N THR A 576 -54.25 4.72 -12.11
CA THR A 576 -53.37 5.17 -13.20
C THR A 576 -53.41 6.63 -13.71
N ASP A 577 -52.23 7.25 -13.77
CA ASP A 577 -51.51 7.53 -15.04
C ASP A 577 -50.02 7.72 -14.77
#